data_e495285cfbcbe0e7dbc6cb9d5d85a368
#
_entry.id   e495285cfbcbe0e7dbc6cb9d5d85a368
#
_cell.length_a   1.000
_cell.length_b   1.000
_cell.length_c   1.000
_cell.angle_alpha   90.00
_cell.angle_beta   90.00
_cell.angle_gamma   90.00
#
_symmetry.space_group_name_H-M   'P 1'
#
loop_
_entity.id
_entity.type
_entity.pdbx_description
1 polymer ?
#
loop_
_entity_poly.entity_id
_entity_poly.type
_entity_poly.pdbx_seq_one_letter_code
_entity_poly.pdbx_strand_id
1 'polypeptide(L)'
;MRRLLIALAGLAILAATPVAATTCIRHNDIYNWSSINDKTLILENFRHQKLVAKLIGTCSEFRFRQSIAIKSFSGFPLSCVERGDTVITRSAGFTGRCSILSLEPYTGPMHPDAGMHHSGHSNY
;
A
#
# COMPACT_ATOMS: atom_id res chain seq x y z
N MET A 1 9.87 31.39 -61.87
CA MET A 1 10.00 30.14 -61.09
C MET A 1 9.87 30.46 -59.64
N ARG A 2 8.70 30.19 -59.09
CA ARG A 2 8.46 30.39 -57.66
C ARG A 2 8.75 29.03 -56.96
N ARG A 3 9.79 29.02 -56.14
CA ARG A 3 10.06 27.92 -55.26
C ARG A 3 9.18 28.00 -54.03
N LEU A 4 8.21 27.15 -53.94
CA LEU A 4 7.43 26.96 -52.71
C LEU A 4 8.29 26.18 -51.69
N LEU A 5 8.72 26.85 -50.65
CA LEU A 5 9.27 26.23 -49.47
C LEU A 5 8.12 25.75 -48.59
N ILE A 6 7.88 24.46 -48.60
CA ILE A 6 6.94 23.82 -47.68
C ILE A 6 7.69 23.61 -46.36
N ALA A 7 7.42 24.46 -45.40
CA ALA A 7 7.89 24.27 -44.05
C ALA A 7 7.03 23.16 -43.42
N LEU A 8 7.59 21.97 -43.26
CA LEU A 8 7.04 20.93 -42.45
C LEU A 8 7.23 21.34 -40.97
N ALA A 9 6.16 21.87 -40.40
CA ALA A 9 6.07 22.06 -38.97
C ALA A 9 5.89 20.67 -38.33
N GLY A 10 6.96 20.09 -37.82
CA GLY A 10 6.92 18.88 -37.04
C GLY A 10 6.16 19.13 -35.74
N LEU A 11 4.96 18.57 -35.64
CA LEU A 11 4.19 18.55 -34.41
C LEU A 11 4.91 17.56 -33.47
N ALA A 12 5.70 18.08 -32.55
CA ALA A 12 6.23 17.29 -31.45
C ALA A 12 5.08 16.94 -30.50
N ILE A 13 4.55 15.73 -30.64
CA ILE A 13 3.59 15.20 -29.69
C ILE A 13 4.37 14.86 -28.44
N LEU A 14 4.32 15.75 -27.45
CA LEU A 14 4.77 15.43 -26.10
C LEU A 14 3.80 14.39 -25.53
N ALA A 15 4.21 13.12 -25.59
CA ALA A 15 3.51 12.08 -24.86
C ALA A 15 3.68 12.36 -23.36
N ALA A 16 2.62 12.92 -22.75
CA ALA A 16 2.56 12.99 -21.30
C ALA A 16 2.51 11.57 -20.75
N THR A 17 3.59 11.13 -20.10
CA THR A 17 3.56 9.89 -19.32
C THR A 17 2.53 10.07 -18.22
N PRO A 18 1.50 9.20 -18.11
CA PRO A 18 0.58 9.28 -17.01
C PRO A 18 1.35 9.06 -15.72
N VAL A 19 1.37 10.07 -14.86
CA VAL A 19 1.83 9.90 -13.49
C VAL A 19 0.84 8.95 -12.85
N ALA A 20 1.29 7.75 -12.49
CA ALA A 20 0.46 6.79 -11.76
C ALA A 20 -0.06 7.50 -10.51
N ALA A 21 -1.38 7.64 -10.42
CA ALA A 21 -2.01 8.23 -9.23
C ALA A 21 -1.60 7.39 -8.03
N THR A 22 -0.91 8.02 -7.07
CA THR A 22 -0.52 7.36 -5.82
C THR A 22 -1.78 7.01 -5.05
N THR A 23 -2.03 5.73 -4.84
CA THR A 23 -3.15 5.28 -4.03
C THR A 23 -2.89 5.66 -2.58
N CYS A 24 -3.79 6.43 -2.00
CA CYS A 24 -3.74 6.78 -0.59
C CYS A 24 -4.71 5.89 0.19
N ILE A 25 -4.18 5.06 1.07
CA ILE A 25 -4.97 4.36 2.08
C ILE A 25 -4.66 5.03 3.42
N ARG A 26 -5.69 5.64 4.02
CA ARG A 26 -5.54 6.27 5.33
C ARG A 26 -5.45 5.20 6.40
N HIS A 27 -4.74 5.50 7.50
CA HIS A 27 -4.55 4.56 8.60
C HIS A 27 -5.87 4.06 9.19
N ASN A 28 -6.90 4.88 9.23
CA ASN A 28 -8.22 4.53 9.75
C ASN A 28 -9.19 3.95 8.71
N ASP A 29 -8.77 3.89 7.44
CA ASP A 29 -9.60 3.37 6.34
C ASP A 29 -9.23 1.94 5.95
N ILE A 30 -8.37 1.29 6.69
CA ILE A 30 -7.99 -0.10 6.43
C ILE A 30 -9.17 -1.00 6.75
N TYR A 31 -9.75 -1.58 5.72
CA TYR A 31 -10.90 -2.45 5.81
C TYR A 31 -10.52 -3.90 5.98
N ASN A 32 -9.48 -4.32 5.24
CA ASN A 32 -9.04 -5.70 5.20
C ASN A 32 -7.54 -5.76 4.97
N TRP A 33 -6.95 -6.85 5.35
CA TRP A 33 -5.54 -7.11 5.10
C TRP A 33 -5.28 -8.60 4.92
N SER A 34 -4.23 -8.93 4.19
CA SER A 34 -3.72 -10.29 4.12
C SER A 34 -2.21 -10.27 4.00
N SER A 35 -1.58 -11.36 4.39
CA SER A 35 -0.13 -11.51 4.22
C SER A 35 0.16 -12.55 3.15
N ILE A 36 1.09 -12.26 2.28
CA ILE A 36 1.62 -13.22 1.31
C ILE A 36 2.70 -14.07 1.98
N ASN A 37 3.52 -13.43 2.79
CA ASN A 37 4.57 -14.05 3.59
C ASN A 37 4.87 -13.14 4.79
N ASP A 38 5.88 -13.48 5.58
CA ASP A 38 6.23 -12.74 6.80
C ASP A 38 6.72 -11.31 6.54
N LYS A 39 6.99 -10.95 5.30
CA LYS A 39 7.52 -9.63 4.92
C LYS A 39 6.68 -8.88 3.90
N THR A 40 5.55 -9.42 3.51
CA THR A 40 4.70 -8.82 2.49
C THR A 40 3.25 -8.82 2.95
N LEU A 41 2.70 -7.63 3.06
CA LEU A 41 1.35 -7.38 3.55
C LEU A 41 0.54 -6.69 2.45
N ILE A 42 -0.69 -7.13 2.24
CA ILE A 42 -1.64 -6.46 1.36
C ILE A 42 -2.67 -5.75 2.22
N LEU A 43 -2.85 -4.46 1.98
CA LEU A 43 -3.83 -3.62 2.64
C LEU A 43 -4.96 -3.26 1.69
N GLU A 44 -6.18 -3.29 2.15
CA GLU A 44 -7.36 -2.90 1.39
C GLU A 44 -8.18 -1.89 2.18
N ASN A 45 -8.63 -0.83 1.50
CA ASN A 45 -9.52 0.16 2.09
C ASN A 45 -11.00 -0.13 1.78
N PHE A 46 -11.92 0.68 2.30
CA PHE A 46 -13.36 0.54 2.06
C PHE A 46 -13.78 0.74 0.60
N ARG A 47 -12.93 1.33 -0.22
CA ARG A 47 -13.14 1.49 -1.66
C ARG A 47 -12.55 0.33 -2.49
N HIS A 48 -12.08 -0.71 -1.82
CA HIS A 48 -11.39 -1.85 -2.43
C HIS A 48 -10.10 -1.51 -3.19
N GLN A 49 -9.52 -0.37 -2.87
CA GLN A 49 -8.16 -0.05 -3.32
C GLN A 49 -7.16 -0.82 -2.47
N LYS A 50 -6.12 -1.33 -3.09
CA LYS A 50 -5.14 -2.19 -2.43
C LYS A 50 -3.73 -1.66 -2.61
N LEU A 51 -2.94 -1.82 -1.56
CA LEU A 51 -1.50 -1.58 -1.57
C LEU A 51 -0.78 -2.84 -1.11
N VAL A 52 0.33 -3.14 -1.75
CA VAL A 52 1.26 -4.14 -1.25
C VAL A 52 2.39 -3.45 -0.50
N ALA A 53 2.59 -3.83 0.76
CA ALA A 53 3.63 -3.30 1.62
C ALA A 53 4.73 -4.34 1.80
N LYS A 54 5.96 -3.95 1.50
CA LYS A 54 7.16 -4.70 1.86
C LYS A 54 7.59 -4.26 3.25
N LEU A 55 7.91 -5.22 4.10
CA LEU A 55 8.21 -4.99 5.51
C LEU A 55 9.63 -5.39 5.85
N ILE A 56 10.21 -4.69 6.81
CA ILE A 56 11.46 -5.03 7.46
C ILE A 56 11.24 -5.10 8.97
N GLY A 57 11.95 -5.99 9.65
CA GLY A 57 11.86 -6.17 11.09
C GLY A 57 11.24 -7.51 11.48
N THR A 58 10.62 -7.55 12.66
CA THR A 58 10.18 -8.77 13.32
C THR A 58 8.67 -8.99 13.28
N CYS A 59 8.04 -8.79 12.15
CA CYS A 59 6.64 -9.14 11.93
C CYS A 59 6.50 -10.56 11.36
N SER A 60 7.21 -11.51 11.93
CA SER A 60 7.06 -12.91 11.56
C SER A 60 5.71 -13.47 12.02
N GLU A 61 5.28 -14.55 11.38
CA GLU A 61 4.12 -15.33 11.79
C GLU A 61 2.76 -14.63 11.62
N PHE A 62 2.57 -13.87 10.55
CA PHE A 62 1.29 -13.25 10.24
C PHE A 62 0.09 -14.20 10.24
N ARG A 63 0.28 -15.47 9.90
CA ARG A 63 -0.81 -16.47 9.88
C ARG A 63 -1.42 -16.74 11.24
N PHE A 64 -0.72 -16.43 12.33
CA PHE A 64 -1.22 -16.60 13.69
C PHE A 64 -1.70 -15.28 14.29
N ARG A 65 -1.66 -14.21 13.54
CA ARG A 65 -2.03 -12.88 14.03
C ARG A 65 -3.52 -12.65 13.87
N GLN A 66 -4.16 -12.24 14.92
CA GLN A 66 -5.58 -11.92 14.91
C GLN A 66 -5.85 -10.47 14.54
N SER A 67 -4.91 -9.60 14.73
CA SER A 67 -5.05 -8.18 14.43
C SER A 67 -3.73 -7.55 14.04
N ILE A 68 -3.84 -6.52 13.23
CA ILE A 68 -2.74 -5.62 12.94
C ILE A 68 -3.16 -4.19 13.24
N ALA A 69 -2.19 -3.36 13.58
CA ALA A 69 -2.34 -1.92 13.65
C ALA A 69 -1.20 -1.27 12.89
N ILE A 70 -1.46 -0.16 12.23
CA ILE A 70 -0.42 0.60 11.54
C ILE A 70 -0.33 1.97 12.21
N LYS A 71 0.82 2.23 12.80
CA LYS A 71 1.10 3.49 13.45
C LYS A 71 1.81 4.41 12.49
N SER A 72 1.26 5.59 12.30
CA SER A 72 1.85 6.62 11.46
C SER A 72 3.16 7.12 12.05
N PHE A 73 4.17 7.24 11.21
CA PHE A 73 5.42 7.90 11.57
C PHE A 73 5.20 9.37 11.93
N SER A 74 4.28 10.04 11.24
CA SER A 74 3.93 11.44 11.50
C SER A 74 2.98 11.65 12.69
N GLY A 75 2.34 10.59 13.17
CA GLY A 75 1.37 10.65 14.26
C GLY A 75 -0.04 11.05 13.86
N PHE A 76 -0.33 11.28 12.58
CA PHE A 76 -1.65 11.66 12.10
C PHE A 76 -2.44 10.45 11.59
N PRO A 77 -3.55 10.06 12.23
CA PRO A 77 -4.34 8.90 11.82
C PRO A 77 -5.05 9.09 10.47
N LEU A 78 -5.22 10.33 10.02
CA LEU A 78 -5.84 10.65 8.73
C LEU A 78 -4.85 10.70 7.57
N SER A 79 -3.57 10.55 7.85
CA SER A 79 -2.54 10.49 6.79
C SER A 79 -2.60 9.16 6.06
N CYS A 80 -2.09 9.14 4.84
CA CYS A 80 -1.91 7.89 4.09
C CYS A 80 -0.90 7.00 4.78
N VAL A 81 -1.12 5.68 4.71
CA VAL A 81 -0.09 4.71 5.04
C VAL A 81 1.11 4.95 4.12
N GLU A 82 2.29 5.06 4.68
CA GLU A 82 3.48 5.42 3.95
C GLU A 82 4.71 4.64 4.43
N ARG A 83 5.77 4.75 3.65
CA ARG A 83 7.07 4.21 4.02
C ARG A 83 7.52 4.77 5.36
N GLY A 84 8.04 3.92 6.21
CA GLY A 84 8.48 4.29 7.56
C GLY A 84 7.43 4.09 8.65
N ASP A 85 6.18 3.86 8.27
CA ASP A 85 5.14 3.53 9.25
C ASP A 85 5.41 2.19 9.92
N THR A 86 4.95 2.05 11.14
CA THR A 86 5.14 0.85 11.94
C THR A 86 3.90 -0.04 11.87
N VAL A 87 4.10 -1.29 11.48
CA VAL A 87 3.06 -2.33 11.57
C VAL A 87 3.23 -3.05 12.89
N ILE A 88 2.17 -3.09 13.67
CA ILE A 88 2.12 -3.78 14.95
C ILE A 88 1.20 -4.99 14.79
N THR A 89 1.73 -6.16 15.06
CA THR A 89 0.95 -7.40 15.04
C THR A 89 0.74 -7.88 16.45
N ARG A 90 -0.47 -8.30 16.77
CA ARG A 90 -0.82 -8.84 18.08
C ARG A 90 -1.40 -10.24 17.93
N SER A 91 -0.87 -11.15 18.71
CA SER A 91 -1.44 -12.47 18.94
C SER A 91 -1.36 -12.76 20.44
N ALA A 92 -2.03 -13.80 20.89
CA ALA A 92 -2.06 -14.15 22.32
C ALA A 92 -0.66 -14.18 22.92
N GLY A 93 -0.32 -13.20 23.77
CA GLY A 93 0.94 -13.10 24.47
C GLY A 93 2.12 -12.51 23.71
N PHE A 94 1.97 -12.18 22.42
CA PHE A 94 3.08 -11.68 21.61
C PHE A 94 2.69 -10.42 20.84
N THR A 95 3.62 -9.48 20.81
CA THR A 95 3.53 -8.26 20.00
C THR A 95 4.73 -8.19 19.06
N GLY A 96 4.48 -8.19 17.76
CA GLY A 96 5.51 -7.98 16.75
C GLY A 96 5.46 -6.57 16.21
N ARG A 97 6.60 -6.03 15.83
CA ARG A 97 6.74 -4.71 15.20
C ARG A 97 7.65 -4.80 14.00
N CYS A 98 7.21 -4.22 12.90
CA CYS A 98 8.03 -4.07 11.70
C CYS A 98 7.73 -2.74 11.04
N SER A 99 8.62 -2.32 10.16
CA SER A 99 8.47 -1.06 9.45
C SER A 99 8.15 -1.31 7.99
N ILE A 100 7.39 -0.40 7.41
CA ILE A 100 7.09 -0.43 5.98
C ILE A 100 8.30 0.08 5.22
N LEU A 101 8.88 -0.78 4.39
CA LEU A 101 10.00 -0.45 3.53
C LEU A 101 9.55 0.20 2.22
N SER A 102 8.49 -0.33 1.62
CA SER A 102 7.94 0.17 0.37
C SER A 102 6.46 -0.12 0.25
N LEU A 103 5.78 0.71 -0.52
CA LEU A 103 4.35 0.56 -0.84
C LEU A 103 4.18 0.69 -2.34
N GLU A 104 3.39 -0.21 -2.92
CA GLU A 104 3.04 -0.18 -4.33
C GLU A 104 1.56 -0.47 -4.50
N PRO A 105 0.88 0.13 -5.50
CA PRO A 105 -0.47 -0.26 -5.85
C PRO A 105 -0.53 -1.75 -6.19
N TYR A 106 -1.59 -2.39 -5.75
CA TYR A 106 -1.81 -3.81 -5.96
C TYR A 106 -3.18 -4.04 -6.59
N THR A 107 -3.22 -4.80 -7.67
CA THR A 107 -4.45 -5.07 -8.43
C THR A 107 -4.89 -6.53 -8.35
N GLY A 108 -4.09 -7.38 -7.73
CA GLY A 108 -4.38 -8.80 -7.58
C GLY A 108 -5.45 -9.09 -6.51
N PRO A 109 -5.84 -10.34 -6.36
CA PRO A 109 -6.76 -10.76 -5.31
C PRO A 109 -6.10 -10.75 -3.94
N MET A 110 -6.90 -10.64 -2.89
CA MET A 110 -6.43 -10.88 -1.53
C MET A 110 -6.00 -12.34 -1.41
N HIS A 111 -4.93 -12.58 -0.66
CA HIS A 111 -4.39 -13.93 -0.51
C HIS A 111 -5.32 -14.79 0.38
N PRO A 112 -5.95 -15.84 -0.15
CA PRO A 112 -6.99 -16.57 0.57
C PRO A 112 -6.48 -17.35 1.78
N ASP A 113 -5.21 -17.74 1.77
CA ASP A 113 -4.63 -18.62 2.79
C ASP A 113 -4.05 -17.87 3.99
N ALA A 114 -4.02 -16.55 3.92
CA ALA A 114 -3.41 -15.73 4.96
C ALA A 114 -4.38 -15.33 6.07
N GLY A 115 -5.39 -16.16 6.36
CA GLY A 115 -6.36 -15.85 7.38
C GLY A 115 -7.04 -14.52 7.12
N MET A 116 -8.13 -14.52 6.39
CA MET A 116 -8.94 -13.33 6.18
C MET A 116 -9.47 -12.85 7.52
N HIS A 117 -8.77 -11.89 8.09
CA HIS A 117 -9.24 -11.22 9.28
C HIS A 117 -9.97 -9.96 8.86
N HIS A 118 -11.28 -10.00 8.97
CA HIS A 118 -12.09 -8.80 8.88
C HIS A 118 -11.86 -7.97 10.14
N SER A 119 -10.71 -7.35 10.25
CA SER A 119 -10.52 -6.38 11.30
C SER A 119 -10.83 -5.01 10.74
N GLY A 120 -12.07 -4.60 10.82
CA GLY A 120 -12.47 -3.24 10.51
C GLY A 120 -11.96 -2.21 11.52
N HIS A 121 -10.99 -2.54 12.37
CA HIS A 121 -10.50 -1.63 13.39
C HIS A 121 -8.99 -1.69 13.50
N SER A 122 -8.35 -0.63 13.04
CA SER A 122 -7.03 -0.27 13.53
C SER A 122 -7.22 0.49 14.85
N ASN A 123 -7.23 -0.20 15.95
CA ASN A 123 -7.23 0.43 17.26
C ASN A 123 -5.79 0.81 17.62
N TYR A 124 -5.58 2.07 17.73
CA TYR A 124 -4.37 2.63 18.33
C TYR A 124 -4.58 2.89 19.79
#